data_c168406f308a3ace4264f2cf64f7546f
#
_entry.id   c168406f308a3ace4264f2cf64f7546f
#
_cell.length_a   1.000
_cell.length_b   1.000
_cell.length_c   1.000
_cell.angle_alpha   90.00
_cell.angle_beta   90.00
_cell.angle_gamma   90.00
#
_symmetry.space_group_name_H-M   'P 1'
#
loop_
_entity.id
_entity.type
_entity.pdbx_description
1 polymer ?
#
loop_
_entity_poly.entity_id
_entity_poly.type
_entity_poly.pdbx_seq_one_letter_code
_entity_poly.pdbx_strand_id
1 'polypeptide(L)'
;DTETRNAAGVEFADAQAEGERGEAEGFRELKDREETQEVQSYVLGSEHLRGPWTLNTQAGWSQSSEDTPEHIASATFEGNDDFTSAGFSDTRKPRLHIEDAFYDPANFSLKDVEREEQDTTDTEKNIKLDLARDYDLAGNAAQFKFGGKLSRRDKDNDTEVWKYEDFDTYGISDDELLLSHYQKGSVDYGLGPFGTGISANAVENLLGRLDRSEFYDEEQSRVNDFD
;
A
#
# COMPACT_ATOMS: atom_id res chain seq x y z
N ASP A 1 -5.40 -1.07 -10.80
CA ASP A 1 -5.75 -2.23 -9.96
C ASP A 1 -6.66 -1.75 -8.84
N THR A 2 -7.69 -2.54 -8.50
CA THR A 2 -8.63 -2.20 -7.41
C THR A 2 -8.55 -3.30 -6.37
N GLU A 3 -8.30 -2.94 -5.12
CA GLU A 3 -8.13 -3.88 -4.03
C GLU A 3 -8.97 -3.49 -2.82
N THR A 4 -9.84 -4.42 -2.37
CA THR A 4 -10.55 -4.33 -1.10
C THR A 4 -10.05 -5.44 -0.18
N ARG A 5 -9.45 -5.08 0.94
CA ARG A 5 -8.99 -6.02 1.96
C ARG A 5 -9.77 -5.82 3.25
N ASN A 6 -10.08 -6.93 3.91
CA ASN A 6 -10.60 -6.94 5.26
C ASN A 6 -9.63 -7.71 6.14
N ALA A 7 -9.29 -7.17 7.30
CA ALA A 7 -8.51 -7.84 8.32
C ALA A 7 -9.34 -7.97 9.60
N ALA A 8 -9.01 -8.98 10.39
CA ALA A 8 -9.54 -9.16 11.73
C ALA A 8 -8.44 -9.77 12.59
N GLY A 9 -8.30 -9.30 13.79
CA GLY A 9 -7.24 -9.75 14.68
C GLY A 9 -7.52 -9.41 16.12
N VAL A 10 -6.56 -9.78 16.95
CA VAL A 10 -6.58 -9.49 18.38
C VAL A 10 -5.20 -9.04 18.82
N GLU A 11 -5.17 -8.11 19.77
CA GLU A 11 -3.98 -7.73 20.50
C GLU A 11 -4.09 -8.26 21.92
N PHE A 12 -3.15 -9.12 22.33
CA PHE A 12 -3.15 -9.71 23.64
C PHE A 12 -2.62 -8.74 24.69
N ALA A 13 -3.29 -8.62 25.83
CA ALA A 13 -2.83 -7.82 26.96
C ALA A 13 -1.48 -8.30 27.50
N ASP A 14 -1.23 -9.62 27.46
CA ASP A 14 0.02 -10.26 27.87
C ASP A 14 0.54 -11.21 26.79
N ALA A 15 1.85 -11.52 26.84
CA ALA A 15 2.46 -12.49 25.93
C ALA A 15 1.79 -13.86 26.04
N GLN A 16 1.29 -14.40 24.92
CA GLN A 16 0.61 -15.67 24.85
C GLN A 16 1.50 -16.74 24.18
N ALA A 17 1.50 -17.94 24.75
CA ALA A 17 2.07 -19.11 24.10
C ALA A 17 1.01 -19.87 23.29
N GLU A 18 1.48 -20.70 22.33
CA GLU A 18 0.58 -21.55 21.55
C GLU A 18 -0.30 -22.44 22.44
N GLY A 19 -1.60 -22.37 22.24
CA GLY A 19 -2.60 -23.13 23.00
C GLY A 19 -3.03 -22.50 24.33
N GLU A 20 -2.38 -21.45 24.78
CA GLU A 20 -2.84 -20.64 25.91
C GLU A 20 -4.00 -19.71 25.52
N ARG A 21 -4.74 -19.25 26.49
CA ARG A 21 -5.83 -18.29 26.31
C ARG A 21 -5.70 -17.15 27.32
N GLY A 22 -5.96 -15.93 26.85
CA GLY A 22 -5.86 -14.73 27.65
C GLY A 22 -6.87 -13.69 27.20
N GLU A 23 -6.80 -12.55 27.85
CA GLU A 23 -7.55 -11.35 27.52
C GLU A 23 -6.91 -10.66 26.31
N ALA A 24 -7.75 -10.17 25.40
CA ALA A 24 -7.29 -9.50 24.20
C ALA A 24 -8.29 -8.48 23.70
N GLU A 25 -7.80 -7.35 23.21
CA GLU A 25 -8.56 -6.40 22.41
C GLU A 25 -8.80 -6.98 21.02
N GLY A 26 -10.00 -6.84 20.48
CA GLY A 26 -10.34 -7.27 19.13
C GLY A 26 -10.39 -6.10 18.17
N PHE A 27 -9.95 -6.32 16.93
CA PHE A 27 -10.09 -5.31 15.89
C PHE A 27 -10.54 -5.89 14.56
N ARG A 28 -11.16 -5.02 13.75
CA ARG A 28 -11.58 -5.25 12.38
C ARG A 28 -11.15 -4.08 11.53
N GLU A 29 -10.59 -4.34 10.40
CA GLU A 29 -10.04 -3.31 9.53
C GLU A 29 -10.49 -3.50 8.09
N LEU A 30 -10.78 -2.38 7.43
CA LEU A 30 -10.99 -2.28 5.99
C LEU A 30 -9.87 -1.45 5.37
N LYS A 31 -9.33 -1.93 4.26
CA LYS A 31 -8.58 -1.14 3.29
C LYS A 31 -9.27 -1.26 1.93
N ASP A 32 -9.51 -0.13 1.27
CA ASP A 32 -10.12 -0.09 -0.07
C ASP A 32 -9.36 0.90 -0.92
N ARG A 33 -8.63 0.38 -1.93
CA ARG A 33 -7.66 1.14 -2.72
C ARG A 33 -7.86 0.89 -4.20
N GLU A 34 -7.76 1.95 -4.99
CA GLU A 34 -7.58 1.88 -6.44
C GLU A 34 -6.22 2.48 -6.79
N GLU A 35 -5.49 1.83 -7.68
CA GLU A 35 -4.15 2.24 -8.10
C GLU A 35 -4.03 2.12 -9.61
N THR A 36 -3.53 3.18 -10.24
CA THR A 36 -3.22 3.21 -11.66
C THR A 36 -1.73 3.40 -11.86
N GLN A 37 -1.08 2.45 -12.55
CA GLN A 37 0.33 2.54 -12.89
C GLN A 37 0.49 2.70 -14.39
N GLU A 38 1.35 3.64 -14.79
CA GLU A 38 1.73 3.85 -16.19
C GLU A 38 3.25 3.83 -16.33
N VAL A 39 3.76 3.15 -17.37
CA VAL A 39 5.17 3.14 -17.70
C VAL A 39 5.36 3.51 -19.16
N GLN A 40 6.15 4.54 -19.41
CA GLN A 40 6.56 4.97 -20.75
C GLN A 40 8.07 4.85 -20.88
N SER A 41 8.56 4.38 -22.05
CA SER A 41 9.99 4.27 -22.31
C SER A 41 10.29 4.51 -23.79
N TYR A 42 11.25 5.38 -24.04
CA TYR A 42 11.72 5.69 -25.37
C TYR A 42 13.24 5.55 -25.42
N VAL A 43 13.72 4.81 -26.42
CA VAL A 43 15.15 4.59 -26.64
C VAL A 43 15.49 4.86 -28.10
N LEU A 44 16.47 5.72 -28.31
CA LEU A 44 17.07 5.98 -29.63
C LEU A 44 18.52 5.50 -29.60
N GLY A 45 18.87 4.63 -30.52
CA GLY A 45 20.24 4.13 -30.69
C GLY A 45 20.76 4.31 -32.09
N SER A 46 22.09 4.43 -32.21
CA SER A 46 22.75 4.43 -33.51
C SER A 46 24.09 3.70 -33.43
N GLU A 47 24.43 3.00 -34.50
CA GLU A 47 25.72 2.38 -34.70
C GLU A 47 26.40 3.02 -35.92
N HIS A 48 27.65 3.41 -35.75
CA HIS A 48 28.45 3.99 -36.83
C HIS A 48 29.77 3.24 -37.00
N LEU A 49 29.98 2.69 -38.20
CA LEU A 49 31.11 1.89 -38.55
C LEU A 49 32.07 2.69 -39.48
N ARG A 50 33.35 2.77 -39.10
CA ARG A 50 34.37 3.42 -39.92
C ARG A 50 35.70 2.67 -39.84
N GLY A 51 35.99 1.86 -40.85
CA GLY A 51 37.16 0.99 -40.85
C GLY A 51 37.11 0.01 -39.67
N PRO A 52 38.14 -0.08 -38.83
CA PRO A 52 38.16 -0.96 -37.69
C PRO A 52 37.41 -0.39 -36.47
N TRP A 53 36.78 0.77 -36.57
CA TRP A 53 36.11 1.44 -35.46
C TRP A 53 34.61 1.28 -35.54
N THR A 54 34.00 0.99 -34.37
CA THR A 54 32.56 0.98 -34.17
C THR A 54 32.21 1.95 -33.05
N LEU A 55 31.36 2.93 -33.33
CA LEU A 55 30.78 3.83 -32.35
C LEU A 55 29.31 3.48 -32.16
N ASN A 56 28.94 3.11 -30.96
CA ASN A 56 27.55 2.92 -30.57
C ASN A 56 27.10 4.06 -29.64
N THR A 57 25.99 4.67 -29.97
CA THR A 57 25.36 5.72 -29.17
C THR A 57 23.95 5.32 -28.81
N GLN A 58 23.54 5.67 -27.63
CA GLN A 58 22.15 5.44 -27.17
C GLN A 58 21.72 6.60 -26.28
N ALA A 59 20.51 7.07 -26.49
CA ALA A 59 19.80 7.97 -25.57
C ALA A 59 18.50 7.32 -25.16
N GLY A 60 18.17 7.40 -23.89
CA GLY A 60 16.95 6.85 -23.33
C GLY A 60 16.24 7.87 -22.45
N TRP A 61 14.93 7.80 -22.47
CA TRP A 61 14.04 8.45 -21.54
C TRP A 61 12.98 7.44 -21.10
N SER A 62 12.73 7.36 -19.81
CA SER A 62 11.63 6.58 -19.25
C SER A 62 10.95 7.33 -18.13
N GLN A 63 9.66 7.11 -17.98
CA GLN A 63 8.87 7.62 -16.89
C GLN A 63 7.95 6.50 -16.40
N SER A 64 7.89 6.32 -15.10
CA SER A 64 6.82 5.56 -14.44
C SER A 64 6.04 6.49 -13.53
N SER A 65 4.74 6.38 -13.56
CA SER A 65 3.84 7.08 -12.65
C SER A 65 2.92 6.10 -11.96
N GLU A 66 2.60 6.39 -10.72
CA GLU A 66 1.58 5.73 -9.93
C GLU A 66 0.64 6.81 -9.41
N ASP A 67 -0.64 6.67 -9.74
CA ASP A 67 -1.73 7.52 -9.28
C ASP A 67 -2.64 6.66 -8.42
N THR A 68 -2.75 7.01 -7.17
CA THR A 68 -3.64 6.40 -6.20
C THR A 68 -4.59 7.48 -5.70
N PRO A 69 -5.77 7.61 -6.33
CA PRO A 69 -6.74 8.62 -5.94
C PRO A 69 -7.19 8.40 -4.50
N GLU A 70 -7.82 9.41 -3.93
CA GLU A 70 -8.32 9.37 -2.55
C GLU A 70 -9.06 8.07 -2.25
N HIS A 71 -8.58 7.33 -1.26
CA HIS A 71 -9.04 5.99 -0.90
C HIS A 71 -9.05 5.80 0.62
N ILE A 72 -9.68 4.71 1.08
CA ILE A 72 -9.61 4.30 2.49
C ILE A 72 -8.30 3.52 2.69
N ALA A 73 -7.29 4.17 3.28
CA ALA A 73 -6.04 3.52 3.66
C ALA A 73 -6.24 2.57 4.84
N SER A 74 -7.05 2.98 5.82
CA SER A 74 -7.59 2.11 6.87
C SER A 74 -8.92 2.63 7.38
N ALA A 75 -9.82 1.72 7.79
CA ALA A 75 -10.97 2.01 8.62
C ALA A 75 -10.99 0.96 9.72
N THR A 76 -10.71 1.38 10.94
CA THR A 76 -10.49 0.52 12.10
C THR A 76 -11.71 0.50 13.00
N PHE A 77 -12.21 -0.70 13.26
CA PHE A 77 -13.26 -0.96 14.25
C PHE A 77 -12.64 -1.72 15.41
N GLU A 78 -12.73 -1.18 16.61
CA GLU A 78 -12.27 -1.80 17.85
C GLU A 78 -13.41 -2.48 18.58
N GLY A 79 -13.09 -3.54 19.34
CA GLY A 79 -14.04 -4.19 20.23
C GLY A 79 -14.50 -3.24 21.33
N ASN A 80 -15.81 -3.22 21.60
CA ASN A 80 -16.39 -2.37 22.65
C ASN A 80 -15.97 -2.83 24.06
N ASP A 81 -15.63 -4.13 24.19
CA ASP A 81 -15.13 -4.78 25.40
C ASP A 81 -14.01 -5.75 25.02
N ASP A 82 -13.13 -6.06 25.99
CA ASP A 82 -12.08 -7.07 25.84
C ASP A 82 -12.65 -8.48 25.74
N PHE A 83 -12.04 -9.28 24.88
CA PHE A 83 -12.35 -10.69 24.76
C PHE A 83 -11.54 -11.48 25.79
N THR A 84 -12.23 -12.18 26.69
CA THR A 84 -11.63 -12.81 27.87
C THR A 84 -10.98 -14.18 27.58
N SER A 85 -11.23 -14.74 26.39
CA SER A 85 -10.77 -16.08 26.03
C SER A 85 -10.25 -16.16 24.60
N ALA A 86 -9.27 -15.30 24.27
CA ALA A 86 -8.55 -15.33 22.99
C ALA A 86 -7.28 -16.19 23.09
N GLY A 87 -6.96 -16.89 22.04
CA GLY A 87 -5.75 -17.70 21.91
C GLY A 87 -5.49 -18.13 20.48
N PHE A 88 -4.38 -18.77 20.23
CA PHE A 88 -4.07 -19.27 18.90
C PHE A 88 -3.45 -20.67 18.93
N SER A 89 -3.53 -21.37 17.82
CA SER A 89 -2.82 -22.64 17.58
C SER A 89 -2.11 -22.59 16.24
N ASP A 90 -1.02 -23.37 16.12
CA ASP A 90 -0.17 -23.49 14.93
C ASP A 90 0.58 -22.19 14.58
N THR A 91 1.84 -22.09 15.01
CA THR A 91 2.71 -20.94 14.76
C THR A 91 3.09 -20.72 13.29
N ARG A 92 2.87 -21.72 12.41
CA ARG A 92 3.13 -21.58 10.97
C ARG A 92 1.93 -21.09 10.18
N LYS A 93 0.73 -21.46 10.63
CA LYS A 93 -0.56 -21.05 10.07
C LYS A 93 -1.49 -20.73 11.23
N PRO A 94 -1.29 -19.56 11.87
CA PRO A 94 -2.02 -19.22 13.08
C PRO A 94 -3.54 -19.31 12.87
N ARG A 95 -4.19 -20.03 13.76
CA ARG A 95 -5.65 -20.09 13.84
C ARG A 95 -6.07 -19.45 15.14
N LEU A 96 -6.90 -18.44 15.02
CA LEU A 96 -7.49 -17.76 16.16
C LEU A 96 -8.55 -18.65 16.81
N HIS A 97 -8.48 -18.77 18.12
CA HIS A 97 -9.50 -19.39 18.96
C HIS A 97 -10.01 -18.32 19.90
N ILE A 98 -11.24 -17.89 19.69
CA ILE A 98 -11.85 -16.81 20.43
C ILE A 98 -13.33 -17.12 20.62
N GLU A 99 -13.95 -16.47 21.58
CA GLU A 99 -15.38 -16.56 21.85
C GLU A 99 -16.25 -16.04 20.70
N ASP A 100 -17.49 -16.55 20.60
CA ASP A 100 -18.41 -16.22 19.49
C ASP A 100 -18.74 -14.72 19.42
N ALA A 101 -18.66 -14.01 20.55
CA ALA A 101 -18.85 -12.57 20.63
C ALA A 101 -17.94 -11.77 19.67
N PHE A 102 -16.74 -12.29 19.37
CA PHE A 102 -15.81 -11.68 18.39
C PHE A 102 -16.40 -11.62 16.98
N TYR A 103 -17.31 -12.51 16.64
CA TYR A 103 -17.92 -12.57 15.30
C TYR A 103 -19.21 -11.77 15.20
N ASP A 104 -19.71 -11.21 16.31
CA ASP A 104 -20.87 -10.34 16.34
C ASP A 104 -20.46 -8.89 16.02
N PRO A 105 -20.92 -8.31 14.88
CA PRO A 105 -20.56 -6.95 14.48
C PRO A 105 -21.09 -5.87 15.44
N ALA A 106 -22.06 -6.18 16.29
CA ALA A 106 -22.55 -5.24 17.30
C ALA A 106 -21.54 -4.99 18.44
N ASN A 107 -20.50 -5.84 18.54
CA ASN A 107 -19.46 -5.70 19.56
C ASN A 107 -18.24 -4.88 19.09
N PHE A 108 -18.31 -4.24 17.93
CA PHE A 108 -17.25 -3.40 17.39
C PHE A 108 -17.77 -2.03 17.01
N SER A 109 -17.00 -1.00 17.32
CA SER A 109 -17.28 0.38 16.93
C SER A 109 -16.15 0.97 16.09
N LEU A 110 -16.51 1.81 15.11
CA LEU A 110 -15.56 2.55 14.29
C LEU A 110 -14.75 3.51 15.18
N LYS A 111 -13.44 3.30 15.20
CA LYS A 111 -12.49 4.08 15.98
C LYS A 111 -11.91 5.23 15.17
N ASP A 112 -11.36 4.90 14.00
CA ASP A 112 -10.74 5.85 13.10
C ASP A 112 -10.88 5.42 11.65
N VAL A 113 -10.76 6.40 10.75
CA VAL A 113 -10.61 6.18 9.33
C VAL A 113 -9.47 7.06 8.82
N GLU A 114 -8.52 6.45 8.14
CA GLU A 114 -7.47 7.15 7.41
C GLU A 114 -7.78 7.10 5.91
N ARG A 115 -7.81 8.27 5.28
CA ARG A 115 -7.88 8.41 3.83
C ARG A 115 -6.55 8.95 3.34
N GLU A 116 -6.13 8.43 2.20
CA GLU A 116 -4.88 8.80 1.57
C GLU A 116 -5.11 9.06 0.08
N GLU A 117 -4.38 10.05 -0.45
CA GLU A 117 -4.21 10.28 -1.87
C GLU A 117 -2.72 10.33 -2.16
N GLN A 118 -2.26 9.62 -3.19
CA GLN A 118 -0.84 9.53 -3.49
C GLN A 118 -0.57 9.62 -4.99
N ASP A 119 0.34 10.53 -5.35
CA ASP A 119 0.91 10.66 -6.68
C ASP A 119 2.42 10.42 -6.64
N THR A 120 2.90 9.52 -7.46
CA THR A 120 4.34 9.26 -7.60
C THR A 120 4.75 9.31 -9.07
N THR A 121 5.77 10.07 -9.40
CA THR A 121 6.38 10.10 -10.72
C THR A 121 7.88 9.90 -10.62
N ASP A 122 8.42 8.99 -11.44
CA ASP A 122 9.84 8.65 -11.51
C ASP A 122 10.31 8.75 -12.95
N THR A 123 11.22 9.68 -13.23
CA THR A 123 11.73 9.94 -14.58
C THR A 123 13.22 9.66 -14.65
N GLU A 124 13.63 8.80 -15.57
CA GLU A 124 15.05 8.55 -15.88
C GLU A 124 15.40 9.04 -17.29
N LYS A 125 16.51 9.78 -17.40
CA LYS A 125 17.15 10.18 -18.66
C LYS A 125 18.56 9.62 -18.69
N ASN A 126 18.93 8.99 -19.79
CA ASN A 126 20.28 8.47 -19.91
C ASN A 126 20.86 8.66 -21.33
N ILE A 127 22.18 8.73 -21.37
CA ILE A 127 22.97 8.70 -22.62
C ILE A 127 24.12 7.71 -22.42
N LYS A 128 24.36 6.90 -23.42
CA LYS A 128 25.44 5.91 -23.44
C LYS A 128 26.25 6.05 -24.72
N LEU A 129 27.58 5.96 -24.58
CA LEU A 129 28.53 5.97 -25.68
C LEU A 129 29.50 4.80 -25.50
N ASP A 130 29.63 3.96 -26.53
CA ASP A 130 30.61 2.88 -26.57
C ASP A 130 31.46 3.03 -27.85
N LEU A 131 32.78 3.00 -27.72
CA LEU A 131 33.71 2.98 -28.84
C LEU A 131 34.49 1.65 -28.81
N ALA A 132 34.45 0.94 -29.93
CA ALA A 132 35.16 -0.30 -30.10
C ALA A 132 36.14 -0.20 -31.29
N ARG A 133 37.24 -0.92 -31.19
CA ARG A 133 38.20 -1.06 -32.27
C ARG A 133 38.60 -2.52 -32.44
N ASP A 134 38.46 -3.01 -33.67
CA ASP A 134 38.91 -4.33 -34.06
C ASP A 134 40.36 -4.28 -34.45
N TYR A 135 41.14 -5.31 -34.12
CA TYR A 135 42.51 -5.46 -34.46
C TYR A 135 42.95 -6.95 -34.52
N ASP A 136 44.06 -7.23 -35.11
CA ASP A 136 44.67 -8.55 -35.07
C ASP A 136 45.76 -8.58 -33.99
N LEU A 137 45.70 -9.56 -33.12
CA LEU A 137 46.69 -9.80 -32.09
C LEU A 137 47.34 -11.18 -32.32
N ALA A 138 48.53 -11.18 -32.93
CA ALA A 138 49.27 -12.39 -33.20
C ALA A 138 48.48 -13.45 -34.03
N GLY A 139 47.73 -13.00 -35.04
CA GLY A 139 46.93 -13.85 -35.91
C GLY A 139 45.57 -14.21 -35.38
N ASN A 140 45.14 -13.62 -34.24
CA ASN A 140 43.81 -13.79 -33.67
C ASN A 140 43.02 -12.48 -33.72
N ALA A 141 41.75 -12.58 -34.13
CA ALA A 141 40.83 -11.45 -34.06
C ALA A 141 40.60 -11.00 -32.62
N ALA A 142 40.82 -9.73 -32.34
CA ALA A 142 40.62 -9.12 -31.04
C ALA A 142 39.87 -7.79 -31.16
N GLN A 143 39.14 -7.43 -30.12
CA GLN A 143 38.44 -6.14 -30.05
C GLN A 143 38.74 -5.48 -28.72
N PHE A 144 39.09 -4.21 -28.75
CA PHE A 144 39.13 -3.35 -27.57
C PHE A 144 37.91 -2.44 -27.57
N LYS A 145 37.17 -2.43 -26.45
CA LYS A 145 35.97 -1.64 -26.27
C LYS A 145 36.05 -0.84 -24.99
N PHE A 146 35.68 0.44 -25.05
CA PHE A 146 35.48 1.28 -23.88
C PHE A 146 34.26 2.17 -24.09
N GLY A 147 33.66 2.63 -23.00
CA GLY A 147 32.48 3.47 -23.06
C GLY A 147 32.07 3.99 -21.71
N GLY A 148 31.02 4.77 -21.71
CA GLY A 148 30.42 5.32 -20.49
C GLY A 148 28.93 5.53 -20.65
N LYS A 149 28.22 5.50 -19.50
CA LYS A 149 26.79 5.86 -19.38
C LYS A 149 26.67 7.00 -18.37
N LEU A 150 25.93 8.02 -18.72
CA LEU A 150 25.43 9.03 -17.80
C LEU A 150 23.94 8.80 -17.65
N SER A 151 23.46 8.83 -16.42
CA SER A 151 22.05 8.68 -16.08
C SER A 151 21.70 9.73 -15.04
N ARG A 152 20.53 10.35 -15.22
CA ARG A 152 19.90 11.21 -14.23
C ARG A 152 18.50 10.67 -13.95
N ARG A 153 18.13 10.63 -12.68
CA ARG A 153 16.83 10.18 -12.23
C ARG A 153 16.25 11.24 -11.31
N ASP A 154 15.04 11.64 -11.58
CA ASP A 154 14.26 12.58 -10.80
C ASP A 154 13.01 11.81 -10.32
N LYS A 155 12.73 11.82 -9.00
CA LYS A 155 11.55 11.17 -8.41
C LYS A 155 10.81 12.15 -7.53
N ASP A 156 9.54 12.34 -7.86
CA ASP A 156 8.58 13.14 -7.10
C ASP A 156 7.58 12.19 -6.44
N ASN A 157 7.22 12.45 -5.20
CA ASN A 157 6.18 11.72 -4.48
C ASN A 157 5.40 12.72 -3.63
N ASP A 158 4.11 12.78 -3.87
CA ASP A 158 3.16 13.60 -3.12
C ASP A 158 2.17 12.68 -2.44
N THR A 159 1.96 12.88 -1.14
CA THR A 159 1.03 12.10 -0.33
C THR A 159 0.23 13.05 0.55
N GLU A 160 -1.08 12.99 0.45
CA GLU A 160 -2.01 13.71 1.30
C GLU A 160 -2.80 12.72 2.16
N VAL A 161 -2.92 13.02 3.46
CA VAL A 161 -3.55 12.16 4.46
C VAL A 161 -4.63 12.92 5.21
N TRP A 162 -5.75 12.27 5.45
CA TRP A 162 -6.84 12.74 6.30
C TRP A 162 -7.18 11.68 7.33
N LYS A 163 -7.11 12.07 8.61
CA LYS A 163 -7.39 11.18 9.73
C LYS A 163 -8.70 11.59 10.43
N TYR A 164 -9.71 10.75 10.28
CA TYR A 164 -11.02 10.93 10.90
C TYR A 164 -11.06 10.14 12.21
N GLU A 165 -11.18 10.86 13.30
CA GLU A 165 -11.30 10.32 14.66
C GLU A 165 -12.23 11.23 15.49
N ASP A 166 -12.53 10.86 16.75
CA ASP A 166 -13.35 11.66 17.66
C ASP A 166 -14.76 12.03 17.09
N PHE A 167 -15.40 11.06 16.45
CA PHE A 167 -16.65 11.21 15.70
C PHE A 167 -17.79 11.80 16.53
N ASP A 168 -17.80 11.63 17.84
CA ASP A 168 -18.78 12.18 18.80
C ASP A 168 -18.76 13.73 18.78
N THR A 169 -17.61 14.35 18.60
CA THR A 169 -17.46 15.81 18.52
C THR A 169 -18.14 16.39 17.29
N TYR A 170 -18.35 15.56 16.26
CA TYR A 170 -19.03 15.92 15.00
C TYR A 170 -20.50 15.48 14.98
N GLY A 171 -21.04 15.05 16.12
CA GLY A 171 -22.44 14.69 16.28
C GLY A 171 -22.83 13.33 15.71
N ILE A 172 -21.86 12.45 15.51
CA ILE A 172 -22.08 11.04 15.19
C ILE A 172 -22.26 10.29 16.50
N SER A 173 -23.33 9.54 16.65
CA SER A 173 -23.61 8.79 17.88
C SER A 173 -22.89 7.45 17.90
N ASP A 174 -22.62 6.90 19.10
CA ASP A 174 -21.99 5.59 19.28
C ASP A 174 -22.76 4.48 18.55
N ASP A 175 -24.09 4.55 18.52
CA ASP A 175 -24.91 3.57 17.79
C ASP A 175 -24.62 3.60 16.28
N GLU A 176 -24.42 4.80 15.70
CA GLU A 176 -24.08 4.94 14.28
C GLU A 176 -22.68 4.38 13.94
N LEU A 177 -21.79 4.28 14.91
CA LEU A 177 -20.42 3.78 14.74
C LEU A 177 -20.33 2.25 14.81
N LEU A 178 -21.38 1.55 15.23
CA LEU A 178 -21.36 0.09 15.33
C LEU A 178 -21.13 -0.58 13.96
N LEU A 179 -20.23 -1.55 13.91
CA LEU A 179 -19.89 -2.32 12.71
C LEU A 179 -21.12 -2.97 12.06
N SER A 180 -22.19 -3.22 12.86
CA SER A 180 -23.46 -3.73 12.35
C SER A 180 -24.08 -2.88 11.23
N HIS A 181 -23.77 -1.58 11.16
CA HIS A 181 -24.20 -0.66 10.10
C HIS A 181 -23.32 -0.67 8.85
N TYR A 182 -22.15 -1.30 8.93
CA TYR A 182 -21.12 -1.30 7.86
C TYR A 182 -20.88 -2.67 7.25
N GLN A 183 -21.76 -3.62 7.44
CA GLN A 183 -21.59 -4.99 6.96
C GLN A 183 -21.68 -5.11 5.43
N LYS A 184 -20.75 -5.90 4.83
CA LYS A 184 -20.77 -6.24 3.40
C LYS A 184 -21.24 -7.68 3.13
N GLY A 185 -21.36 -8.51 4.17
CA GLY A 185 -21.62 -9.95 4.06
C GLY A 185 -20.44 -10.78 4.58
N SER A 186 -20.56 -12.11 4.53
CA SER A 186 -19.52 -13.01 5.03
C SER A 186 -18.28 -12.98 4.14
N VAL A 187 -17.10 -12.98 4.76
CA VAL A 187 -15.81 -13.12 4.09
C VAL A 187 -15.40 -14.59 4.14
N ASP A 188 -15.04 -15.15 2.98
CA ASP A 188 -14.44 -16.49 2.92
C ASP A 188 -12.94 -16.40 3.27
N TYR A 189 -12.64 -16.80 4.50
CA TYR A 189 -11.27 -16.85 5.03
C TYR A 189 -10.87 -18.29 5.24
N GLY A 190 -10.17 -18.88 4.30
CA GLY A 190 -9.85 -20.31 4.24
C GLY A 190 -9.15 -20.93 5.46
N LEU A 191 -8.83 -20.16 6.52
CA LEU A 191 -8.21 -20.64 7.76
C LEU A 191 -9.18 -20.73 8.95
N GLY A 192 -10.41 -20.27 8.81
CA GLY A 192 -11.41 -20.32 9.88
C GLY A 192 -12.54 -19.30 9.73
N PRO A 193 -13.42 -19.16 10.70
CA PRO A 193 -14.43 -18.12 10.68
C PRO A 193 -13.80 -16.73 10.65
N PHE A 194 -14.34 -15.84 9.81
CA PHE A 194 -13.93 -14.44 9.75
C PHE A 194 -15.03 -13.51 10.26
N GLY A 195 -16.27 -13.87 10.06
CA GLY A 195 -17.43 -13.03 10.30
C GLY A 195 -17.80 -12.18 9.09
N THR A 196 -18.35 -10.98 9.31
CA THR A 196 -18.74 -10.08 8.25
C THR A 196 -17.54 -9.29 7.71
N GLY A 197 -17.57 -8.97 6.43
CA GLY A 197 -16.71 -7.95 5.84
C GLY A 197 -17.27 -6.55 6.10
N ILE A 198 -16.44 -5.54 5.88
CA ILE A 198 -16.77 -4.12 6.03
C ILE A 198 -17.07 -3.53 4.66
N SER A 199 -18.12 -2.72 4.57
CA SER A 199 -18.53 -2.03 3.35
C SER A 199 -17.82 -0.69 3.21
N ALA A 200 -16.91 -0.55 2.23
CA ALA A 200 -16.29 0.72 1.90
C ALA A 200 -17.33 1.81 1.62
N ASN A 201 -18.37 1.50 0.85
CA ASN A 201 -19.44 2.47 0.56
C ASN A 201 -20.17 2.96 1.83
N ALA A 202 -20.32 2.12 2.85
CA ALA A 202 -20.95 2.54 4.09
C ALA A 202 -20.04 3.49 4.90
N VAL A 203 -18.73 3.21 4.91
CA VAL A 203 -17.72 4.10 5.51
C VAL A 203 -17.69 5.43 4.76
N GLU A 204 -17.61 5.41 3.43
CA GLU A 204 -17.64 6.63 2.59
C GLU A 204 -18.90 7.48 2.80
N ASN A 205 -20.06 6.85 2.97
CA ASN A 205 -21.31 7.56 3.27
C ASN A 205 -21.28 8.27 4.63
N LEU A 206 -20.59 7.71 5.63
CA LEU A 206 -20.37 8.38 6.90
C LEU A 206 -19.47 9.61 6.70
N LEU A 207 -18.30 9.40 6.09
CA LEU A 207 -17.31 10.46 5.88
C LEU A 207 -17.86 11.61 5.03
N GLY A 208 -18.73 11.33 4.05
CA GLY A 208 -19.39 12.35 3.23
C GLY A 208 -20.32 13.30 4.01
N ARG A 209 -20.59 13.04 5.29
CA ARG A 209 -21.34 13.93 6.20
C ARG A 209 -20.44 14.93 6.92
N LEU A 210 -19.13 14.73 6.87
CA LEU A 210 -18.11 15.47 7.61
C LEU A 210 -17.38 16.45 6.69
N ASP A 211 -16.87 17.55 7.25
CA ASP A 211 -16.04 18.48 6.49
C ASP A 211 -14.60 17.96 6.44
N ARG A 212 -14.19 17.46 5.28
CA ARG A 212 -12.86 16.90 5.04
C ARG A 212 -11.71 17.82 5.50
N SER A 213 -11.88 19.13 5.39
CA SER A 213 -10.81 20.08 5.71
C SER A 213 -10.42 20.10 7.20
N GLU A 214 -11.27 19.59 8.08
CA GLU A 214 -11.01 19.52 9.51
C GLU A 214 -10.14 18.32 9.91
N PHE A 215 -9.95 17.36 8.99
CA PHE A 215 -9.26 16.09 9.24
C PHE A 215 -7.92 15.96 8.52
N TYR A 216 -7.46 17.02 7.83
CA TYR A 216 -6.19 16.99 7.14
C TYR A 216 -5.01 16.84 8.11
N ASP A 217 -4.18 15.83 7.88
CA ASP A 217 -3.01 15.52 8.70
C ASP A 217 -1.74 16.07 8.03
N GLU A 218 -1.31 17.27 8.48
CA GLU A 218 -0.10 17.92 7.99
C GLU A 218 1.20 17.14 8.33
N GLU A 219 1.21 16.34 9.41
CA GLU A 219 2.41 15.61 9.83
C GLU A 219 2.65 14.37 8.95
N GLN A 220 1.58 13.74 8.48
CA GLN A 220 1.65 12.57 7.62
C GLN A 220 1.67 12.93 6.14
N SER A 221 1.11 14.09 5.76
CA SER A 221 1.14 14.59 4.39
C SER A 221 2.54 15.06 4.00
N ARG A 222 3.06 14.58 2.87
CA ARG A 222 4.44 14.82 2.48
C ARG A 222 4.59 15.03 0.98
N VAL A 223 5.40 16.02 0.62
CA VAL A 223 5.97 16.18 -0.72
C VAL A 223 7.46 15.88 -0.64
N ASN A 224 7.94 14.91 -1.41
CA ASN A 224 9.32 14.51 -1.45
C ASN A 224 9.85 14.52 -2.88
N ASP A 225 10.81 15.39 -3.15
CA ASP A 225 11.55 15.47 -4.39
C ASP A 225 12.94 14.85 -4.21
N PHE A 226 13.33 13.95 -5.08
CA PHE A 226 14.65 13.29 -5.08
C PHE A 226 15.34 13.47 -6.43
N ASP A 227 16.44 14.24 -6.47
CA ASP A 227 17.31 14.50 -7.63
C ASP A 227 18.49 13.51 -7.76
#